data_53ac4fc4171a40511a3672b112a706a4
#
_entry.id   53ac4fc4171a40511a3672b112a706a4
#
_cell.length_a   1.000
_cell.length_b   1.000
_cell.length_c   1.000
_cell.angle_alpha   90.00
_cell.angle_beta   90.00
_cell.angle_gamma   90.00
#
_symmetry.space_group_name_H-M   'P 1'
#
loop_
_entity.id
_entity.type
_entity.pdbx_description
1 polymer ?
#
loop_
_entity_poly.entity_id
_entity_poly.type
_entity_poly.pdbx_seq_one_letter_code
_entity_poly.pdbx_strand_id
1 'polypeptide(L)'
;MDIFEEQNIPMSLSGGRLGYIRFWPKWMPSKEADLLLELAIKQTPWRHDTINMMGRTIPIPRLQNWFGTPGTSYKYSSIRLDALEFPSWMEQLRRSIEIQTKADFNRALVNYYRDGNDSVDWHADDEASLGKEPIIASFSLGVERKFDLRHNLTGERVSLKLPHGSLLLMGPGLQSLWKHRIPKSRGLQDARVNFTFRHMTD
;
A
#
# COMPACT_ATOMS: atom_id res chain seq x y z
N MET A 1 27.79 -0.44 -7.09
CA MET A 1 26.79 0.16 -6.20
C MET A 1 25.55 -0.71 -6.33
N ASP A 2 25.23 -1.43 -5.29
CA ASP A 2 24.15 -2.43 -5.33
C ASP A 2 22.81 -1.71 -5.56
N ILE A 3 22.16 -1.97 -6.69
CA ILE A 3 20.89 -1.31 -7.07
C ILE A 3 19.72 -1.75 -6.17
N PHE A 4 19.93 -2.72 -5.29
CA PHE A 4 18.93 -3.28 -4.37
C PHE A 4 19.26 -3.03 -2.90
N GLU A 5 19.81 -1.85 -2.56
CA GLU A 5 20.16 -1.51 -1.18
C GLU A 5 18.89 -1.56 -0.30
N GLU A 6 18.79 -2.63 0.50
CA GLU A 6 17.74 -2.77 1.49
C GLU A 6 18.03 -1.88 2.70
N GLN A 7 17.04 -1.11 3.11
CA GLN A 7 17.07 -0.36 4.36
C GLN A 7 16.18 -1.08 5.38
N ASN A 8 16.73 -1.44 6.53
CA ASN A 8 15.97 -2.00 7.63
C ASN A 8 15.77 -0.92 8.69
N ILE A 9 14.51 -0.55 8.93
CA ILE A 9 14.12 0.52 9.85
C ILE A 9 13.45 -0.14 11.06
N PRO A 10 14.10 -0.13 12.24
CA PRO A 10 13.50 -0.66 13.45
C PRO A 10 12.29 0.20 13.87
N MET A 11 11.23 -0.45 14.31
CA MET A 11 9.98 0.18 14.71
C MET A 11 9.62 -0.23 16.12
N SER A 12 9.32 0.73 16.99
CA SER A 12 8.95 0.47 18.38
C SER A 12 7.62 -0.30 18.47
N LEU A 13 7.60 -1.39 19.24
CA LEU A 13 6.41 -2.17 19.59
C LEU A 13 6.21 -2.20 21.11
N SER A 14 5.08 -2.73 21.58
CA SER A 14 4.80 -2.85 23.01
C SER A 14 5.76 -3.79 23.72
N GLY A 15 6.03 -3.53 25.01
CA GLY A 15 6.89 -4.40 25.85
C GLY A 15 8.36 -4.41 25.44
N GLY A 16 8.86 -3.37 24.78
CA GLY A 16 10.26 -3.28 24.34
C GLY A 16 10.59 -4.15 23.12
N ARG A 17 9.61 -4.80 22.51
CA ARG A 17 9.80 -5.51 21.25
C ARG A 17 10.06 -4.51 20.12
N LEU A 18 10.80 -4.97 19.10
CA LEU A 18 11.01 -4.21 17.86
C LEU A 18 10.34 -4.92 16.70
N GLY A 19 9.50 -4.19 15.96
CA GLY A 19 9.09 -4.53 14.61
C GLY A 19 10.07 -3.94 13.59
N TYR A 20 9.74 -4.04 12.33
CA TYR A 20 10.61 -3.53 11.28
C TYR A 20 9.81 -3.04 10.06
N ILE A 21 10.41 -2.08 9.36
CA ILE A 21 10.11 -1.81 7.96
C ILE A 21 11.35 -2.19 7.17
N ARG A 22 11.18 -3.03 6.13
CA ARG A 22 12.21 -3.25 5.13
C ARG A 22 11.85 -2.40 3.91
N PHE A 23 12.81 -1.67 3.40
CA PHE A 23 12.56 -0.72 2.33
C PHE A 23 13.63 -0.82 1.24
N TRP A 24 13.20 -0.97 0.00
CA TRP A 24 14.02 -1.01 -1.20
C TRP A 24 13.64 0.17 -2.10
N PRO A 25 14.37 1.31 -2.02
CA PRO A 25 14.01 2.53 -2.77
C PRO A 25 14.05 2.36 -4.29
N LYS A 26 14.86 1.43 -4.79
CA LYS A 26 15.06 1.13 -6.21
C LYS A 26 14.89 -0.35 -6.49
N TRP A 27 13.83 -0.96 -5.97
CA TRP A 27 13.57 -2.38 -6.13
C TRP A 27 13.36 -2.78 -7.59
N MET A 28 12.66 -1.94 -8.35
CA MET A 28 12.40 -2.17 -9.77
C MET A 28 13.15 -1.13 -10.61
N PRO A 29 13.86 -1.53 -11.67
CA PRO A 29 14.48 -0.59 -12.61
C PRO A 29 13.46 0.38 -13.22
N SER A 30 13.83 1.65 -13.39
CA SER A 30 12.89 2.70 -13.83
C SER A 30 12.17 2.36 -15.13
N LYS A 31 12.85 1.80 -16.13
CA LYS A 31 12.23 1.42 -17.40
C LYS A 31 11.13 0.36 -17.25
N GLU A 32 11.33 -0.62 -16.38
CA GLU A 32 10.30 -1.64 -16.10
C GLU A 32 9.15 -1.04 -15.30
N ALA A 33 9.47 -0.17 -14.35
CA ALA A 33 8.50 0.53 -13.54
C ALA A 33 7.63 1.49 -14.37
N ASP A 34 8.22 2.20 -15.37
CA ASP A 34 7.48 3.05 -16.31
C ASP A 34 6.45 2.24 -17.11
N LEU A 35 6.89 1.12 -17.70
CA LEU A 35 6.00 0.23 -18.46
C LEU A 35 4.87 -0.32 -17.58
N LEU A 36 5.19 -0.70 -16.34
CA LEU A 36 4.21 -1.23 -15.41
C LEU A 36 3.24 -0.15 -14.93
N LEU A 37 3.69 1.11 -14.78
CA LEU A 37 2.82 2.24 -14.46
C LEU A 37 1.78 2.49 -15.56
N GLU A 38 2.23 2.56 -16.82
CA GLU A 38 1.34 2.72 -17.96
C GLU A 38 0.31 1.57 -18.06
N LEU A 39 0.78 0.35 -17.88
CA LEU A 39 -0.06 -0.84 -17.91
C LEU A 39 -1.10 -0.81 -16.78
N ALA A 40 -0.69 -0.47 -15.56
CA ALA A 40 -1.56 -0.37 -14.40
C ALA A 40 -2.63 0.69 -14.59
N ILE A 41 -2.26 1.91 -15.05
CA ILE A 41 -3.22 2.99 -15.30
C ILE A 41 -4.24 2.59 -16.37
N LYS A 42 -3.80 1.93 -17.44
CA LYS A 42 -4.62 1.59 -18.60
C LYS A 42 -5.55 0.39 -18.36
N GLN A 43 -5.08 -0.63 -17.64
CA GLN A 43 -5.78 -1.91 -17.53
C GLN A 43 -6.57 -2.10 -16.23
N THR A 44 -6.28 -1.32 -15.19
CA THR A 44 -7.07 -1.42 -13.95
C THR A 44 -8.44 -0.75 -14.16
N PRO A 45 -9.56 -1.46 -13.90
CA PRO A 45 -10.89 -0.86 -13.97
C PRO A 45 -11.14 0.00 -12.73
N TRP A 46 -10.63 1.22 -12.76
CA TRP A 46 -10.66 2.15 -11.63
C TRP A 46 -12.06 2.50 -11.15
N ARG A 47 -12.25 2.49 -9.84
CA ARG A 47 -13.48 2.90 -9.16
C ARG A 47 -13.24 4.18 -8.38
N HIS A 48 -14.24 5.06 -8.36
CA HIS A 48 -14.27 6.22 -7.48
C HIS A 48 -15.33 6.00 -6.41
N ASP A 49 -14.95 5.37 -5.32
CA ASP A 49 -15.85 5.03 -4.24
C ASP A 49 -16.13 6.23 -3.31
N THR A 50 -17.19 6.12 -2.52
CA THR A 50 -17.61 7.14 -1.55
C THR A 50 -17.68 6.55 -0.15
N ILE A 51 -17.44 7.37 0.86
CA ILE A 51 -17.62 7.04 2.28
C ILE A 51 -18.66 7.96 2.91
N ASN A 52 -19.35 7.46 3.93
CA ASN A 52 -20.21 8.27 4.75
C ASN A 52 -19.42 8.86 5.92
N MET A 53 -19.31 10.18 5.99
CA MET A 53 -18.66 10.89 7.07
C MET A 53 -19.59 11.97 7.62
N MET A 54 -19.93 11.89 8.91
CA MET A 54 -20.83 12.85 9.59
C MET A 54 -22.17 13.08 8.82
N GLY A 55 -22.77 12.01 8.33
CA GLY A 55 -24.04 12.07 7.58
C GLY A 55 -23.92 12.57 6.13
N ARG A 56 -22.73 12.79 5.62
CA ARG A 56 -22.47 13.20 4.23
C ARG A 56 -21.76 12.09 3.46
N THR A 57 -22.20 11.84 2.24
CA THR A 57 -21.50 10.97 1.30
C THR A 57 -20.39 11.77 0.62
N ILE A 58 -19.14 11.38 0.83
CA ILE A 58 -17.96 12.08 0.32
C ILE A 58 -17.15 11.11 -0.55
N PRO A 59 -16.73 11.49 -1.78
CA PRO A 59 -15.84 10.66 -2.58
C PRO A 59 -14.48 10.55 -1.89
N ILE A 60 -13.91 9.35 -1.90
CA ILE A 60 -12.53 9.17 -1.42
C ILE A 60 -11.56 9.90 -2.36
N PRO A 61 -10.54 10.58 -1.82
CA PRO A 61 -9.59 11.34 -2.66
C PRO A 61 -8.54 10.41 -3.27
N ARG A 62 -8.95 9.49 -4.12
CA ARG A 62 -8.20 8.58 -4.97
C ARG A 62 -9.16 7.68 -5.74
N LEU A 63 -8.65 7.01 -6.76
CA LEU A 63 -9.34 5.86 -7.36
C LEU A 63 -8.74 4.58 -6.79
N GLN A 64 -9.50 3.49 -6.81
CA GLN A 64 -9.02 2.21 -6.28
C GLN A 64 -9.68 1.01 -6.96
N ASN A 65 -9.06 -0.16 -6.80
CA ASN A 65 -9.73 -1.44 -7.01
C ASN A 65 -9.05 -2.54 -6.18
N TRP A 66 -9.73 -3.69 -6.08
CA TRP A 66 -9.35 -4.82 -5.25
C TRP A 66 -9.15 -6.07 -6.10
N PHE A 67 -8.05 -6.77 -5.89
CA PHE A 67 -7.68 -7.97 -6.61
C PHE A 67 -7.44 -9.14 -5.66
N GLY A 68 -7.79 -10.34 -6.10
CA GLY A 68 -7.63 -11.56 -5.32
C GLY A 68 -8.39 -12.72 -5.91
N THR A 69 -8.71 -13.72 -5.08
CA THR A 69 -9.52 -14.85 -5.51
C THR A 69 -10.94 -14.37 -5.84
N PRO A 70 -11.50 -14.67 -7.03
CA PRO A 70 -12.87 -14.32 -7.38
C PRO A 70 -13.88 -14.85 -6.37
N GLY A 71 -14.94 -14.07 -6.12
CA GLY A 71 -15.98 -14.40 -5.15
C GLY A 71 -15.70 -13.96 -3.71
N THR A 72 -14.48 -13.47 -3.43
CA THR A 72 -14.15 -12.85 -2.15
C THR A 72 -14.40 -11.35 -2.20
N SER A 73 -14.66 -10.72 -1.05
CA SER A 73 -14.88 -9.29 -0.97
C SER A 73 -14.06 -8.65 0.15
N TYR A 74 -13.62 -7.43 -0.11
CA TYR A 74 -12.97 -6.58 0.88
C TYR A 74 -13.95 -5.52 1.37
N LYS A 75 -14.06 -5.35 2.66
CA LYS A 75 -14.92 -4.34 3.27
C LYS A 75 -14.08 -3.36 4.08
N TYR A 76 -14.10 -2.11 3.66
CA TYR A 76 -13.41 -1.02 4.35
C TYR A 76 -14.39 0.12 4.58
N SER A 77 -14.62 0.49 5.84
CA SER A 77 -15.65 1.48 6.20
C SER A 77 -17.02 1.08 5.62
N SER A 78 -17.64 1.91 4.78
CA SER A 78 -18.90 1.62 4.07
C SER A 78 -18.71 1.08 2.64
N ILE A 79 -17.47 0.90 2.19
CA ILE A 79 -17.13 0.42 0.85
C ILE A 79 -17.01 -1.09 0.86
N ARG A 80 -17.66 -1.74 -0.12
CA ARG A 80 -17.46 -3.15 -0.45
C ARG A 80 -16.82 -3.25 -1.84
N LEU A 81 -15.69 -3.93 -1.91
CA LEU A 81 -14.98 -4.24 -3.15
C LEU A 81 -15.03 -5.75 -3.35
N ASP A 82 -15.67 -6.21 -4.41
CA ASP A 82 -15.59 -7.61 -4.83
C ASP A 82 -14.26 -7.81 -5.55
N ALA A 83 -13.55 -8.88 -5.23
CA ALA A 83 -12.23 -9.12 -5.76
C ALA A 83 -12.31 -9.43 -7.27
N LEU A 84 -11.48 -8.73 -8.03
CA LEU A 84 -11.16 -9.08 -9.40
C LEU A 84 -10.02 -10.10 -9.42
N GLU A 85 -10.00 -10.95 -10.42
CA GLU A 85 -8.87 -11.85 -10.64
C GLU A 85 -7.61 -11.04 -10.97
N PHE A 86 -6.46 -11.52 -10.49
CA PHE A 86 -5.18 -10.93 -10.85
C PHE A 86 -4.93 -11.10 -12.36
N PRO A 87 -4.76 -10.02 -13.13
CA PRO A 87 -4.27 -10.13 -14.48
C PRO A 87 -2.83 -10.68 -14.47
N SER A 88 -2.42 -11.34 -15.54
CA SER A 88 -1.13 -12.06 -15.62
C SER A 88 0.08 -11.19 -15.24
N TRP A 89 0.08 -9.92 -15.61
CA TRP A 89 1.16 -8.99 -15.26
C TRP A 89 1.21 -8.67 -13.75
N MET A 90 0.05 -8.56 -13.10
CA MET A 90 -0.01 -8.30 -11.66
C MET A 90 0.30 -9.56 -10.86
N GLU A 91 -0.04 -10.73 -11.38
CA GLU A 91 0.36 -12.02 -10.81
C GLU A 91 1.89 -12.22 -10.86
N GLN A 92 2.54 -11.79 -11.93
CA GLN A 92 4.02 -11.79 -12.04
C GLN A 92 4.63 -10.80 -11.01
N LEU A 93 4.07 -9.60 -10.89
CA LEU A 93 4.50 -8.64 -9.88
C LEU A 93 4.37 -9.20 -8.46
N ARG A 94 3.21 -9.80 -8.14
CA ARG A 94 2.94 -10.43 -6.84
C ARG A 94 4.01 -11.48 -6.50
N ARG A 95 4.28 -12.40 -7.42
CA ARG A 95 5.32 -13.45 -7.25
C ARG A 95 6.72 -12.87 -7.06
N SER A 96 7.07 -11.84 -7.80
CA SER A 96 8.37 -11.17 -7.63
C SER A 96 8.51 -10.53 -6.25
N ILE A 97 7.43 -9.95 -5.73
CA ILE A 97 7.39 -9.38 -4.37
C ILE A 97 7.48 -10.49 -3.31
N GLU A 98 6.79 -11.62 -3.49
CA GLU A 98 6.88 -12.77 -2.57
C GLU A 98 8.30 -13.33 -2.49
N ILE A 99 8.97 -13.48 -3.63
CA ILE A 99 10.38 -13.91 -3.68
C ILE A 99 11.28 -12.94 -2.92
N GLN A 100 11.11 -11.62 -3.11
CA GLN A 100 11.91 -10.59 -2.44
C GLN A 100 11.67 -10.53 -0.95
N THR A 101 10.40 -10.61 -0.55
CA THR A 101 10.00 -10.40 0.85
C THR A 101 10.01 -11.68 1.68
N LYS A 102 9.94 -12.83 1.03
CA LYS A 102 9.74 -14.16 1.63
C LYS A 102 8.43 -14.25 2.43
N ALA A 103 7.40 -13.57 1.93
CA ALA A 103 6.05 -13.57 2.49
C ALA A 103 5.05 -13.87 1.37
N ASP A 104 3.92 -14.50 1.72
CA ASP A 104 2.87 -14.86 0.77
C ASP A 104 1.77 -13.80 0.76
N PHE A 105 1.23 -13.54 -0.42
CA PHE A 105 0.15 -12.57 -0.63
C PHE A 105 -0.92 -13.15 -1.55
N ASN A 106 -2.18 -12.98 -1.19
CA ASN A 106 -3.31 -13.48 -1.98
C ASN A 106 -4.32 -12.38 -2.32
N ARG A 107 -4.06 -11.14 -1.91
CA ARG A 107 -4.91 -9.96 -2.15
C ARG A 107 -4.06 -8.74 -2.46
N ALA A 108 -4.60 -7.83 -3.25
CA ALA A 108 -4.00 -6.52 -3.49
C ALA A 108 -5.06 -5.42 -3.55
N LEU A 109 -4.90 -4.38 -2.74
CA LEU A 109 -5.58 -3.10 -2.91
C LEU A 109 -4.70 -2.22 -3.80
N VAL A 110 -5.24 -1.80 -4.94
CA VAL A 110 -4.55 -0.90 -5.85
C VAL A 110 -5.16 0.48 -5.75
N ASN A 111 -4.35 1.48 -5.43
CA ASN A 111 -4.75 2.87 -5.29
C ASN A 111 -4.11 3.72 -6.39
N TYR A 112 -4.90 4.57 -7.03
CA TYR A 112 -4.44 5.55 -8.01
C TYR A 112 -4.66 6.96 -7.46
N TYR A 113 -3.56 7.63 -7.16
CA TYR A 113 -3.49 9.04 -6.78
C TYR A 113 -3.23 9.83 -8.05
N ARG A 114 -4.23 10.58 -8.52
CA ARG A 114 -4.19 11.30 -9.81
C ARG A 114 -3.21 12.47 -9.81
N ASP A 115 -3.11 13.11 -8.63
CA ASP A 115 -2.23 14.24 -8.37
C ASP A 115 -1.95 14.40 -6.87
N GLY A 116 -1.39 15.53 -6.48
CA GLY A 116 -1.09 15.85 -5.08
C GLY A 116 -2.31 16.15 -4.19
N ASN A 117 -3.52 16.30 -4.74
CA ASN A 117 -4.74 16.48 -3.96
C ASN A 117 -5.29 15.15 -3.46
N ASP A 118 -4.99 14.05 -4.17
CA ASP A 118 -5.35 12.71 -3.74
C ASP A 118 -4.48 12.26 -2.56
N SER A 119 -5.10 11.56 -1.61
CA SER A 119 -4.50 11.22 -0.33
C SER A 119 -5.20 10.02 0.32
N VAL A 120 -4.58 9.48 1.35
CA VAL A 120 -5.23 8.62 2.35
C VAL A 120 -4.83 9.12 3.73
N ASP A 121 -5.80 9.28 4.62
CA ASP A 121 -5.57 9.76 5.98
C ASP A 121 -5.07 8.64 6.91
N TRP A 122 -4.81 8.97 8.17
CA TRP A 122 -4.30 8.06 9.18
C TRP A 122 -5.18 6.82 9.36
N HIS A 123 -4.63 5.66 9.02
CA HIS A 123 -5.26 4.34 9.14
C HIS A 123 -4.22 3.26 9.45
N ALA A 124 -4.68 2.10 9.81
CA ALA A 124 -3.93 0.86 9.84
C ALA A 124 -4.65 -0.16 8.97
N ASP A 125 -3.93 -1.14 8.46
CA ASP A 125 -4.48 -2.32 7.78
C ASP A 125 -4.67 -3.40 8.86
N ASP A 126 -5.73 -3.28 9.66
CA ASP A 126 -5.98 -4.08 10.88
C ASP A 126 -7.31 -4.86 10.83
N GLU A 127 -7.81 -5.11 9.62
CA GLU A 127 -9.02 -5.91 9.42
C GLU A 127 -8.82 -7.34 9.96
N ALA A 128 -9.86 -7.89 10.60
CA ALA A 128 -9.80 -9.21 11.25
C ALA A 128 -9.34 -10.34 10.31
N SER A 129 -9.69 -10.26 9.02
CA SER A 129 -9.28 -11.21 7.99
C SER A 129 -7.78 -11.20 7.66
N LEU A 130 -7.04 -10.19 8.11
CA LEU A 130 -5.57 -10.13 7.98
C LEU A 130 -4.83 -10.87 9.11
N GLY A 131 -5.55 -11.32 10.14
CA GLY A 131 -4.97 -11.95 11.30
C GLY A 131 -4.34 -10.95 12.28
N LYS A 132 -3.63 -11.47 13.29
CA LYS A 132 -3.14 -10.64 14.42
C LYS A 132 -1.92 -9.78 14.11
N GLU A 133 -1.04 -10.25 13.27
CA GLU A 133 0.25 -9.57 12.96
C GLU A 133 0.52 -9.63 11.44
N PRO A 134 -0.30 -8.96 10.63
CA PRO A 134 -0.16 -9.03 9.18
C PRO A 134 1.15 -8.43 8.69
N ILE A 135 1.69 -9.06 7.64
CA ILE A 135 2.79 -8.53 6.84
C ILE A 135 2.17 -7.87 5.61
N ILE A 136 2.52 -6.63 5.35
CA ILE A 136 1.97 -5.84 4.25
C ILE A 136 3.10 -5.37 3.34
N ALA A 137 3.01 -5.68 2.04
CA ALA A 137 3.94 -5.17 1.05
C ALA A 137 3.29 -4.02 0.25
N SER A 138 4.01 -2.91 0.14
CA SER A 138 3.56 -1.71 -0.57
C SER A 138 4.53 -1.38 -1.69
N PHE A 139 4.09 -1.54 -2.94
CA PHE A 139 4.86 -1.22 -4.14
C PHE A 139 4.35 0.08 -4.78
N SER A 140 5.27 0.98 -5.12
CA SER A 140 4.96 2.34 -5.59
C SER A 140 5.47 2.59 -7.00
N LEU A 141 4.60 3.13 -7.84
CA LEU A 141 4.89 3.56 -9.21
C LEU A 141 4.47 5.02 -9.42
N GLY A 142 5.19 5.74 -10.25
CA GLY A 142 4.92 7.14 -10.57
C GLY A 142 5.60 8.10 -9.62
N VAL A 143 4.98 9.25 -9.36
CA VAL A 143 5.61 10.32 -8.59
C VAL A 143 5.88 9.91 -7.14
N GLU A 144 7.03 10.36 -6.61
CA GLU A 144 7.39 10.16 -5.21
C GLU A 144 6.38 10.81 -4.27
N ARG A 145 5.89 10.06 -3.29
CA ARG A 145 4.99 10.57 -2.25
C ARG A 145 5.57 10.31 -0.87
N LYS A 146 5.28 11.25 0.01
CA LYS A 146 5.55 11.09 1.44
C LYS A 146 4.66 10.00 2.04
N PHE A 147 5.23 9.16 2.88
CA PHE A 147 4.57 8.13 3.67
C PHE A 147 4.89 8.38 5.14
N ASP A 148 3.91 8.84 5.88
CA ASP A 148 4.05 9.15 7.31
C ASP A 148 3.52 7.98 8.13
N LEU A 149 4.27 7.61 9.18
CA LEU A 149 3.85 6.67 10.21
C LEU A 149 3.82 7.38 11.58
N ARG A 150 2.88 6.99 12.43
CA ARG A 150 2.75 7.49 13.80
C ARG A 150 2.37 6.37 14.74
N HIS A 151 3.12 6.22 15.82
CA HIS A 151 2.81 5.26 16.88
C HIS A 151 1.62 5.73 17.70
N ASN A 152 0.65 4.84 17.94
CA ASN A 152 -0.63 5.18 18.55
C ASN A 152 -0.52 5.65 20.01
N LEU A 153 0.44 5.10 20.76
CA LEU A 153 0.59 5.39 22.20
C LEU A 153 1.65 6.45 22.47
N THR A 154 2.82 6.37 21.85
CA THR A 154 3.94 7.27 22.15
C THR A 154 3.92 8.56 21.32
N GLY A 155 3.20 8.56 20.19
CA GLY A 155 3.22 9.67 19.23
C GLY A 155 4.51 9.75 18.40
N GLU A 156 5.42 8.79 18.54
CA GLU A 156 6.63 8.65 17.71
C GLU A 156 6.26 8.72 16.23
N ARG A 157 7.11 9.36 15.43
CA ARG A 157 6.85 9.57 14.00
C ARG A 157 8.04 9.12 13.16
N VAL A 158 7.72 8.42 12.08
CA VAL A 158 8.65 8.07 11.01
C VAL A 158 8.07 8.59 9.70
N SER A 159 8.91 9.12 8.84
CA SER A 159 8.48 9.62 7.54
C SER A 159 9.45 9.15 6.46
N LEU A 160 8.91 8.48 5.46
CA LEU A 160 9.64 7.96 4.32
C LEU A 160 9.17 8.66 3.05
N LYS A 161 10.01 8.65 2.04
CA LYS A 161 9.66 8.99 0.67
C LYS A 161 9.60 7.70 -0.13
N LEU A 162 8.50 7.50 -0.84
CA LEU A 162 8.27 6.31 -1.66
C LEU A 162 8.46 6.67 -3.14
N PRO A 163 9.67 6.51 -3.68
CA PRO A 163 9.96 6.83 -5.07
C PRO A 163 9.38 5.79 -6.03
N HIS A 164 9.46 6.11 -7.32
CA HIS A 164 9.09 5.23 -8.42
C HIS A 164 9.88 3.92 -8.39
N GLY A 165 9.17 2.78 -8.50
CA GLY A 165 9.77 1.44 -8.46
C GLY A 165 10.20 0.98 -7.05
N SER A 166 9.79 1.70 -5.99
CA SER A 166 10.15 1.31 -4.62
C SER A 166 9.21 0.26 -4.03
N LEU A 167 9.78 -0.64 -3.22
CA LEU A 167 9.08 -1.65 -2.44
C LEU A 167 9.30 -1.40 -0.95
N LEU A 168 8.22 -1.41 -0.17
CA LEU A 168 8.23 -1.29 1.28
C LEU A 168 7.49 -2.48 1.88
N LEU A 169 8.07 -3.11 2.90
CA LEU A 169 7.47 -4.18 3.68
C LEU A 169 7.27 -3.72 5.11
N MET A 170 6.03 -3.70 5.56
CA MET A 170 5.68 -3.49 6.96
C MET A 170 5.60 -4.86 7.64
N GLY A 171 6.47 -5.08 8.63
CA GLY A 171 6.58 -6.34 9.37
C GLY A 171 5.47 -6.54 10.41
N PRO A 172 5.48 -7.71 11.09
CA PRO A 172 4.49 -8.06 12.10
C PRO A 172 4.40 -7.04 13.23
N GLY A 173 3.19 -6.83 13.77
CA GLY A 173 2.91 -5.95 14.90
C GLY A 173 2.75 -4.47 14.56
N LEU A 174 3.16 -4.02 13.36
CA LEU A 174 3.05 -2.62 13.01
C LEU A 174 1.59 -2.16 12.93
N GLN A 175 0.72 -2.93 12.32
CA GLN A 175 -0.67 -2.52 12.10
C GLN A 175 -1.46 -2.34 13.40
N SER A 176 -1.06 -3.00 14.46
CA SER A 176 -1.70 -2.86 15.79
C SER A 176 -1.30 -1.57 16.51
N LEU A 177 -0.08 -1.08 16.29
CA LEU A 177 0.52 0.00 17.09
C LEU A 177 0.84 1.26 16.30
N TRP A 178 0.88 1.19 14.98
CA TRP A 178 1.20 2.31 14.12
C TRP A 178 0.06 2.57 13.14
N LYS A 179 -0.22 3.84 12.91
CA LYS A 179 -1.01 4.30 11.77
C LYS A 179 -0.10 4.90 10.73
N HIS A 180 -0.55 4.82 9.48
CA HIS A 180 0.17 5.41 8.37
C HIS A 180 -0.78 6.20 7.46
N ARG A 181 -0.19 7.07 6.61
CA ARG A 181 -0.94 7.90 5.66
C ARG A 181 -0.09 8.28 4.45
N ILE A 182 -0.77 8.65 3.37
CA ILE A 182 -0.21 9.44 2.27
C ILE A 182 -0.84 10.83 2.34
N PRO A 183 -0.14 11.85 2.84
CA PRO A 183 -0.68 13.20 2.95
C PRO A 183 -0.84 13.86 1.57
N LYS A 184 -1.70 14.89 1.49
CA LYS A 184 -1.75 15.76 0.31
C LYS A 184 -0.39 16.43 0.07
N SER A 185 -0.04 16.62 -1.20
CA SER A 185 1.19 17.28 -1.66
C SER A 185 0.84 18.41 -2.62
N ARG A 186 0.68 19.62 -2.09
CA ARG A 186 0.28 20.78 -2.89
C ARG A 186 1.27 21.03 -4.04
N GLY A 187 0.73 21.35 -5.22
CA GLY A 187 1.53 21.66 -6.42
C GLY A 187 2.02 20.45 -7.20
N LEU A 188 1.85 19.23 -6.69
CA LEU A 188 2.20 18.01 -7.41
C LEU A 188 1.10 17.67 -8.41
N GLN A 189 1.47 17.54 -9.68
CA GLN A 189 0.52 17.29 -10.79
C GLN A 189 0.60 15.84 -11.31
N ASP A 190 1.69 15.14 -11.00
CA ASP A 190 1.94 13.81 -11.53
C ASP A 190 1.23 12.72 -10.72
N ALA A 191 0.94 11.63 -11.40
CA ALA A 191 0.21 10.50 -10.86
C ALA A 191 1.12 9.51 -10.10
N ARG A 192 0.49 8.78 -9.17
CA ARG A 192 1.09 7.63 -8.47
C ARG A 192 0.10 6.47 -8.43
N VAL A 193 0.58 5.29 -8.74
CA VAL A 193 -0.13 4.03 -8.47
C VAL A 193 0.58 3.29 -7.33
N ASN A 194 -0.20 2.73 -6.41
CA ASN A 194 0.33 1.94 -5.30
C ASN A 194 -0.41 0.61 -5.21
N PHE A 195 0.33 -0.46 -5.06
CA PHE A 195 -0.17 -1.81 -4.81
C PHE A 195 0.13 -2.17 -3.36
N THR A 196 -0.92 -2.43 -2.59
CA THR A 196 -0.79 -2.92 -1.20
C THR A 196 -1.18 -4.40 -1.19
N PHE A 197 -0.15 -5.27 -1.16
CA PHE A 197 -0.33 -6.72 -1.12
C PHE A 197 -0.48 -7.20 0.32
N ARG A 198 -1.42 -8.12 0.52
CA ARG A 198 -1.82 -8.67 1.81
C ARG A 198 -2.09 -10.16 1.71
N HIS A 199 -1.91 -10.86 2.82
CA HIS A 199 -2.43 -12.22 2.98
C HIS A 199 -3.69 -12.16 3.85
N MET A 200 -4.81 -12.61 3.30
CA MET A 200 -6.09 -12.69 4.01
C MET A 200 -6.51 -14.14 4.16
N THR A 201 -6.97 -14.49 5.35
CA THR A 201 -7.67 -15.76 5.60
C THR A 201 -9.16 -15.53 5.36
N ASP A 202 -9.74 -16.35 4.49
CA ASP A 202 -11.18 -16.32 4.18
C ASP A 202 -12.03 -16.79 5.36
#